data_db0eff4ab27663030ca50db1ecae8816
#
_entry.id   db0eff4ab27663030ca50db1ecae8816
#
_cell.length_a   1.000
_cell.length_b   1.000
_cell.length_c   1.000
_cell.angle_alpha   90.00
_cell.angle_beta   90.00
_cell.angle_gamma   90.00
#
_symmetry.space_group_name_H-M   'P 1'
#
loop_
_entity.id
_entity.type
_entity.pdbx_description
1 polymer ?
#
loop_
_entity_poly.entity_id
_entity_poly.type
_entity_poly.pdbx_seq_one_letter_code
_entity_poly.pdbx_strand_id
1 'polypeptide(L)'
;MTVEAHATGGIPGTTTYRFYIDMNDETDFLSSIFGNDETPLELTTPSGFYNDGFASGSTADGVNPAFFGFFPTLQYDSWVTIGIEGSPMPPQTAISSVESSAQPWLGCFNATSPLAGQDILVNDVTGGAWYVLNGTPNGLPNPSTMRTLFMQVTCAGEPSGTVNAQVFPLGV
;
A
#
# COMPACT_ATOMS: atom_id res chain seq x y z
N MET A 1 -5.19 13.13 4.11
CA MET A 1 -5.26 11.74 3.61
C MET A 1 -6.64 11.51 3.01
N THR A 2 -6.70 10.89 1.86
CA THR A 2 -7.94 10.54 1.14
C THR A 2 -8.04 9.03 0.98
N VAL A 3 -9.23 8.46 1.25
CA VAL A 3 -9.57 7.07 0.93
C VAL A 3 -10.65 7.07 -0.14
N GLU A 4 -10.43 6.31 -1.21
CA GLU A 4 -11.30 6.27 -2.39
C GLU A 4 -11.79 4.84 -2.65
N ALA A 5 -13.09 4.67 -2.86
CA ALA A 5 -13.66 3.44 -3.38
C ALA A 5 -13.31 3.34 -4.87
N HIS A 6 -12.23 2.65 -5.20
CA HIS A 6 -11.69 2.53 -6.56
C HIS A 6 -12.52 1.62 -7.44
N ALA A 7 -12.98 0.47 -6.91
CA ALA A 7 -13.82 -0.49 -7.62
C ALA A 7 -14.74 -1.24 -6.64
N THR A 8 -15.97 -1.54 -7.06
CA THR A 8 -16.92 -2.31 -6.26
C THR A 8 -17.33 -3.57 -7.01
N GLY A 9 -17.32 -4.71 -6.31
CA GLY A 9 -17.78 -6.00 -6.85
C GLY A 9 -16.81 -6.69 -7.81
N GLY A 10 -15.57 -6.22 -7.92
CA GLY A 10 -14.52 -6.90 -8.69
C GLY A 10 -14.20 -8.28 -8.11
N ILE A 11 -14.16 -8.36 -6.80
CA ILE A 11 -14.29 -9.61 -6.03
C ILE A 11 -15.70 -9.59 -5.41
N PRO A 12 -16.49 -10.64 -5.52
CA PRO A 12 -17.88 -10.65 -5.06
C PRO A 12 -18.02 -10.25 -3.59
N GLY A 13 -18.87 -9.24 -3.32
CA GLY A 13 -19.14 -8.76 -1.97
C GLY A 13 -18.09 -7.82 -1.38
N THR A 14 -17.12 -7.38 -2.18
CA THR A 14 -16.05 -6.48 -1.72
C THR A 14 -16.03 -5.16 -2.46
N THR A 15 -15.30 -4.21 -1.88
CA THR A 15 -14.87 -2.95 -2.50
C THR A 15 -13.34 -2.86 -2.41
N THR A 16 -12.72 -2.44 -3.50
CA THR A 16 -11.29 -2.11 -3.54
C THR A 16 -11.14 -0.65 -3.15
N TYR A 17 -10.42 -0.39 -2.09
CA TYR A 17 -10.12 0.95 -1.59
C TYR A 17 -8.68 1.31 -1.93
N ARG A 18 -8.46 2.57 -2.31
CA ARG A 18 -7.15 3.18 -2.49
C ARG A 18 -6.93 4.30 -1.51
N PHE A 19 -5.74 4.34 -0.93
CA PHE A 19 -5.36 5.25 0.14
C PHE A 19 -4.28 6.19 -0.36
N TYR A 20 -4.49 7.48 -0.17
CA TYR A 20 -3.61 8.53 -0.69
C TYR A 20 -3.18 9.50 0.40
N ILE A 21 -1.94 9.95 0.33
CA ILE A 21 -1.50 11.16 1.02
C ILE A 21 -1.75 12.36 0.10
N ASP A 22 -2.50 13.34 0.58
CA ASP A 22 -2.76 14.60 -0.13
C ASP A 22 -1.55 15.53 0.09
N MET A 23 -1.02 16.07 -0.99
CA MET A 23 0.15 16.95 -1.00
C MET A 23 -0.27 18.39 -1.31
N ASN A 24 0.54 19.35 -0.86
CA ASN A 24 0.28 20.77 -1.09
C ASN A 24 1.08 21.34 -2.27
N ASP A 25 2.18 20.68 -2.63
CA ASP A 25 3.09 21.10 -3.70
C ASP A 25 3.48 19.89 -4.56
N GLU A 26 3.71 20.12 -5.86
CA GLU A 26 4.10 19.07 -6.82
C GLU A 26 5.49 18.48 -6.54
N THR A 27 6.28 19.15 -5.71
CA THR A 27 7.59 18.71 -5.27
C THR A 27 7.61 18.09 -3.88
N ASP A 28 6.48 18.07 -3.17
CA ASP A 28 6.35 17.31 -1.93
C ASP A 28 6.63 15.83 -2.19
N PHE A 29 7.37 15.19 -1.30
CA PHE A 29 7.84 13.83 -1.51
C PHE A 29 7.43 12.91 -0.37
N LEU A 30 6.56 11.92 -0.66
CA LEU A 30 6.25 10.84 0.27
C LEU A 30 7.40 9.83 0.28
N SER A 31 8.14 9.79 1.36
CA SER A 31 9.27 8.87 1.52
C SER A 31 8.84 7.53 2.07
N SER A 32 8.01 7.52 3.11
CA SER A 32 7.62 6.28 3.79
C SER A 32 6.26 6.36 4.45
N ILE A 33 5.68 5.18 4.65
CA ILE A 33 4.61 4.91 5.62
C ILE A 33 5.20 3.97 6.67
N PHE A 34 4.96 4.24 7.95
CA PHE A 34 5.63 3.53 9.04
C PHE A 34 4.78 3.41 10.30
N GLY A 35 5.21 2.51 11.19
CA GLY A 35 4.70 2.38 12.54
C GLY A 35 5.77 1.89 13.51
N ASN A 36 5.63 2.25 14.79
CA ASN A 36 6.46 1.79 15.90
C ASN A 36 5.67 1.91 17.21
N ASP A 37 6.32 1.72 18.36
CA ASP A 37 5.71 1.81 19.69
C ASP A 37 5.26 3.22 20.08
N GLU A 38 5.88 4.27 19.54
CA GLU A 38 5.49 5.67 19.79
C GLU A 38 4.38 6.13 18.83
N THR A 39 4.41 5.67 17.60
CA THR A 39 3.47 6.01 16.53
C THR A 39 2.97 4.73 15.85
N PRO A 40 2.00 4.03 16.44
CA PRO A 40 1.48 2.79 15.89
C PRO A 40 0.88 2.97 14.48
N LEU A 41 1.09 1.95 13.63
CA LEU A 41 0.38 1.78 12.38
C LEU A 41 -0.62 0.64 12.55
N GLU A 42 -1.86 0.88 12.14
CA GLU A 42 -2.94 -0.09 12.22
C GLU A 42 -3.79 -0.07 10.96
N LEU A 43 -4.14 -1.25 10.45
CA LEU A 43 -5.15 -1.44 9.43
C LEU A 43 -6.09 -2.56 9.90
N THR A 44 -7.35 -2.25 10.03
CA THR A 44 -8.40 -3.19 10.43
C THR A 44 -9.45 -3.29 9.33
N THR A 45 -9.90 -4.49 9.04
CA THR A 45 -10.96 -4.78 8.08
C THR A 45 -12.03 -5.64 8.73
N PRO A 46 -13.33 -5.48 8.38
CA PRO A 46 -14.42 -6.23 9.05
C PRO A 46 -14.32 -7.74 8.95
N SER A 47 -13.66 -8.29 7.93
CA SER A 47 -13.58 -9.74 7.68
C SER A 47 -12.29 -10.17 6.98
N GLY A 48 -11.22 -9.40 7.14
CA GLY A 48 -9.99 -9.60 6.39
C GLY A 48 -10.03 -8.97 5.00
N PHE A 49 -8.92 -9.02 4.27
CA PHE A 49 -8.80 -8.46 2.94
C PHE A 49 -8.27 -9.49 1.92
N TYR A 50 -8.63 -9.26 0.67
CA TYR A 50 -8.33 -10.15 -0.44
C TYR A 50 -6.89 -10.02 -0.90
N ASN A 51 -6.24 -11.15 -1.15
CA ASN A 51 -4.96 -11.27 -1.84
C ASN A 51 -5.09 -12.23 -3.01
N ASP A 52 -4.60 -11.83 -4.18
CA ASP A 52 -4.65 -12.65 -5.38
C ASP A 52 -3.49 -13.66 -5.40
N GLY A 53 -3.80 -14.92 -5.73
CA GLY A 53 -2.79 -15.99 -5.78
C GLY A 53 -1.75 -15.87 -6.91
N PHE A 54 -1.96 -14.95 -7.87
CA PHE A 54 -1.02 -14.65 -8.96
C PHE A 54 -0.18 -13.39 -8.68
N ALA A 55 -0.50 -12.63 -7.62
CA ALA A 55 0.33 -11.54 -7.17
C ALA A 55 1.63 -12.07 -6.55
N SER A 56 2.72 -11.33 -6.71
CA SER A 56 4.03 -11.69 -6.16
C SER A 56 4.42 -10.70 -5.07
N GLY A 57 4.47 -11.19 -3.83
CA GLY A 57 4.91 -10.37 -2.69
C GLY A 57 3.79 -9.53 -2.09
N SER A 58 4.18 -8.48 -1.36
CA SER A 58 3.30 -7.64 -0.54
C SER A 58 3.16 -6.22 -1.07
N THR A 59 3.86 -5.89 -2.13
CA THR A 59 3.99 -4.54 -2.69
C THR A 59 3.46 -4.50 -4.13
N ALA A 60 3.01 -3.32 -4.57
CA ALA A 60 2.44 -3.11 -5.91
C ALA A 60 3.37 -3.56 -7.05
N ASP A 61 4.68 -3.51 -6.85
CA ASP A 61 5.66 -3.93 -7.87
C ASP A 61 5.58 -5.43 -8.21
N GLY A 62 4.97 -6.25 -7.34
CA GLY A 62 4.64 -7.66 -7.60
C GLY A 62 3.41 -7.87 -8.50
N VAL A 63 2.68 -6.82 -8.84
CA VAL A 63 1.50 -6.85 -9.70
C VAL A 63 1.84 -6.33 -11.11
N ASN A 64 1.71 -7.18 -12.13
CA ASN A 64 1.95 -6.75 -13.50
C ASN A 64 0.62 -6.56 -14.26
N PRO A 65 0.25 -5.32 -14.62
CA PRO A 65 -1.01 -5.02 -15.31
C PRO A 65 -1.17 -5.73 -16.67
N ALA A 66 -0.07 -6.14 -17.32
CA ALA A 66 -0.14 -6.89 -18.58
C ALA A 66 -0.86 -8.25 -18.42
N PHE A 67 -0.96 -8.76 -17.22
CA PHE A 67 -1.65 -10.02 -16.93
C PHE A 67 -3.13 -9.88 -16.57
N PHE A 68 -3.67 -8.68 -16.43
CA PHE A 68 -5.09 -8.47 -16.07
C PHE A 68 -6.07 -9.09 -17.07
N GLY A 69 -5.67 -9.19 -18.36
CA GLY A 69 -6.49 -9.87 -19.37
C GLY A 69 -6.59 -11.39 -19.18
N PHE A 70 -5.61 -12.01 -18.52
CA PHE A 70 -5.57 -13.46 -18.23
C PHE A 70 -6.02 -13.78 -16.80
N PHE A 71 -5.70 -12.90 -15.87
CA PHE A 71 -6.01 -13.01 -14.45
C PHE A 71 -6.74 -11.74 -14.00
N PRO A 72 -8.03 -11.60 -14.31
CA PRO A 72 -8.76 -10.35 -14.08
C PRO A 72 -8.93 -9.99 -12.60
N THR A 73 -8.80 -10.95 -11.68
CA THR A 73 -8.85 -10.71 -10.24
C THR A 73 -7.60 -10.03 -9.70
N LEU A 74 -6.47 -10.16 -10.41
CA LEU A 74 -5.18 -9.59 -10.01
C LEU A 74 -5.22 -8.06 -9.84
N GLN A 75 -6.06 -7.34 -10.59
CA GLN A 75 -6.23 -5.89 -10.44
C GLN A 75 -6.85 -5.47 -9.09
N TYR A 76 -7.47 -6.41 -8.38
CA TYR A 76 -8.11 -6.20 -7.08
C TYR A 76 -7.28 -6.72 -5.91
N ASP A 77 -6.04 -7.15 -6.17
CA ASP A 77 -5.11 -7.57 -5.13
C ASP A 77 -4.87 -6.46 -4.11
N SER A 78 -4.60 -6.83 -2.85
CA SER A 78 -4.24 -5.88 -1.81
C SER A 78 -2.73 -5.79 -1.67
N TRP A 79 -2.19 -4.58 -1.60
CA TRP A 79 -0.76 -4.31 -1.56
C TRP A 79 -0.45 -2.94 -0.96
N VAL A 80 0.79 -2.76 -0.53
CA VAL A 80 1.35 -1.46 -0.15
C VAL A 80 2.22 -0.90 -1.28
N THR A 81 2.36 0.43 -1.33
CA THR A 81 3.13 1.11 -2.37
C THR A 81 3.58 2.49 -1.94
N ILE A 82 4.39 3.11 -2.75
CA ILE A 82 4.61 4.56 -2.80
C ILE A 82 4.53 4.95 -4.29
N GLY A 83 3.40 5.52 -4.70
CA GLY A 83 3.17 6.15 -5.99
C GLY A 83 3.10 5.27 -7.23
N ILE A 84 3.32 3.95 -7.12
CA ILE A 84 3.16 3.01 -8.25
C ILE A 84 1.94 2.11 -8.04
N GLU A 85 1.34 1.67 -9.15
CA GLU A 85 0.13 0.83 -9.17
C GLU A 85 0.40 -0.59 -9.68
N GLY A 86 1.66 -0.93 -9.89
CA GLY A 86 2.10 -2.20 -10.46
C GLY A 86 3.60 -2.22 -10.69
N SER A 87 4.09 -3.16 -11.50
CA SER A 87 5.51 -3.28 -11.83
C SER A 87 6.10 -1.95 -12.27
N PRO A 88 7.19 -1.47 -11.64
CA PRO A 88 7.75 -0.16 -11.92
C PRO A 88 8.30 -0.06 -13.33
N MET A 89 8.15 1.10 -13.95
CA MET A 89 8.80 1.46 -15.22
C MET A 89 9.83 2.56 -14.98
N PRO A 90 11.04 2.44 -15.52
CA PRO A 90 12.05 3.48 -15.35
C PRO A 90 11.52 4.87 -15.72
N PRO A 91 11.77 5.90 -14.90
CA PRO A 91 12.68 5.97 -13.74
C PRO A 91 12.10 5.55 -12.38
N GLN A 92 10.89 4.98 -12.32
CA GLN A 92 10.32 4.43 -11.08
C GLN A 92 11.17 3.27 -10.53
N THR A 93 11.08 3.03 -9.23
CA THR A 93 11.79 1.95 -8.55
C THR A 93 10.81 1.03 -7.79
N ALA A 94 11.24 -0.19 -7.49
CA ALA A 94 10.52 -1.08 -6.60
C ALA A 94 10.38 -0.50 -5.19
N ILE A 95 9.36 -0.93 -4.46
CA ILE A 95 9.10 -0.51 -3.09
C ILE A 95 9.98 -1.32 -2.14
N SER A 96 10.68 -0.65 -1.25
CA SER A 96 11.40 -1.30 -0.15
C SER A 96 10.50 -1.43 1.07
N SER A 97 10.68 -2.50 1.84
CA SER A 97 9.91 -2.73 3.07
C SER A 97 10.78 -3.34 4.16
N VAL A 98 10.42 -3.04 5.40
CA VAL A 98 11.04 -3.60 6.61
C VAL A 98 9.95 -3.97 7.60
N GLU A 99 10.16 -5.07 8.33
CA GLU A 99 9.28 -5.51 9.40
C GLU A 99 10.07 -6.06 10.59
N SER A 100 9.47 -6.00 11.76
CA SER A 100 9.96 -6.69 12.94
C SER A 100 9.62 -8.17 12.86
N SER A 101 10.54 -9.04 13.26
CA SER A 101 10.26 -10.47 13.39
C SER A 101 9.24 -10.78 14.50
N ALA A 102 9.05 -9.86 15.44
CA ALA A 102 8.06 -9.99 16.50
C ALA A 102 6.64 -9.61 16.05
N GLN A 103 6.55 -8.73 15.05
CA GLN A 103 5.29 -8.27 14.45
C GLN A 103 5.38 -8.26 12.92
N PRO A 104 5.42 -9.45 12.28
CA PRO A 104 5.48 -9.54 10.83
C PRO A 104 4.14 -9.10 10.23
N TRP A 105 4.19 -8.14 9.31
CA TRP A 105 3.00 -7.60 8.64
C TRP A 105 3.01 -7.81 7.12
N LEU A 106 4.17 -8.00 6.51
CA LEU A 106 4.28 -8.20 5.06
C LEU A 106 3.46 -9.41 4.58
N GLY A 107 3.45 -10.48 5.38
CA GLY A 107 2.67 -11.67 5.10
C GLY A 107 1.17 -11.45 4.98
N CYS A 108 0.62 -10.37 5.56
CA CYS A 108 -0.79 -10.04 5.45
C CYS A 108 -1.19 -9.73 4.00
N PHE A 109 -0.27 -9.22 3.19
CA PHE A 109 -0.47 -8.90 1.77
C PHE A 109 -0.01 -10.02 0.81
N ASN A 110 0.25 -11.22 1.29
CA ASN A 110 0.72 -12.32 0.45
C ASN A 110 -0.23 -13.51 0.55
N ALA A 111 -0.91 -13.86 -0.54
CA ALA A 111 -1.90 -14.94 -0.61
C ALA A 111 -1.40 -16.31 -0.13
N THR A 112 -0.08 -16.56 -0.18
CA THR A 112 0.52 -17.83 0.24
C THR A 112 0.97 -17.84 1.70
N SER A 113 0.88 -16.71 2.38
CA SER A 113 1.26 -16.57 3.79
C SER A 113 0.14 -17.07 4.72
N PRO A 114 0.49 -17.64 5.89
CA PRO A 114 -0.48 -17.94 6.95
C PRO A 114 -1.14 -16.67 7.54
N LEU A 115 -0.57 -15.48 7.28
CA LEU A 115 -1.10 -14.18 7.71
C LEU A 115 -1.99 -13.53 6.66
N ALA A 116 -2.16 -14.12 5.48
CA ALA A 116 -2.87 -13.52 4.35
C ALA A 116 -4.24 -12.92 4.75
N GLY A 117 -4.44 -11.64 4.43
CA GLY A 117 -5.68 -10.92 4.67
C GLY A 117 -5.97 -10.56 6.13
N GLN A 118 -5.06 -10.82 7.06
CA GLN A 118 -5.23 -10.44 8.47
C GLN A 118 -5.02 -8.94 8.68
N ASP A 119 -5.61 -8.40 9.73
CA ASP A 119 -5.39 -7.04 10.18
C ASP A 119 -3.90 -6.80 10.48
N ILE A 120 -3.47 -5.56 10.31
CA ILE A 120 -2.09 -5.14 10.52
C ILE A 120 -2.00 -4.33 11.79
N LEU A 121 -1.00 -4.64 12.63
CA LEU A 121 -0.60 -3.84 13.76
C LEU A 121 0.92 -3.79 13.81
N VAL A 122 1.49 -2.57 13.77
CA VAL A 122 2.92 -2.31 13.96
C VAL A 122 3.06 -1.33 15.10
N ASN A 123 3.37 -1.84 16.30
CA ASN A 123 3.47 -1.05 17.53
C ASN A 123 4.60 -1.53 18.46
N ASP A 124 5.60 -2.21 17.93
CA ASP A 124 6.79 -2.60 18.69
C ASP A 124 7.94 -1.60 18.49
N VAL A 125 8.95 -1.69 19.36
CA VAL A 125 10.13 -0.80 19.36
C VAL A 125 10.92 -0.85 18.04
N THR A 126 10.93 -2.01 17.37
CA THR A 126 11.63 -2.15 16.08
C THR A 126 10.86 -1.47 14.95
N GLY A 127 9.53 -1.56 15.00
CA GLY A 127 8.64 -0.99 14.00
C GLY A 127 8.64 -1.71 12.66
N GLY A 128 7.97 -1.09 11.70
CA GLY A 128 7.88 -1.52 10.32
C GLY A 128 7.60 -0.35 9.40
N ALA A 129 7.95 -0.49 8.13
CA ALA A 129 7.74 0.54 7.14
C ALA A 129 7.77 -0.02 5.72
N TRP A 130 7.16 0.73 4.78
CA TRP A 130 7.47 0.63 3.37
C TRP A 130 7.85 2.02 2.84
N TYR A 131 8.79 2.06 1.92
CA TYR A 131 9.43 3.31 1.55
C TYR A 131 10.08 3.27 0.17
N VAL A 132 10.40 4.47 -0.32
CA VAL A 132 11.28 4.70 -1.47
C VAL A 132 12.37 5.69 -1.09
N LEU A 133 13.51 5.59 -1.75
CA LEU A 133 14.62 6.52 -1.54
C LEU A 133 14.30 7.88 -2.16
N ASN A 134 14.75 8.94 -1.49
CA ASN A 134 14.62 10.30 -2.02
C ASN A 134 15.30 10.42 -3.41
N GLY A 135 14.65 11.17 -4.30
CA GLY A 135 15.09 11.35 -5.69
C GLY A 135 14.48 10.37 -6.69
N THR A 136 13.65 9.42 -6.25
CA THR A 136 12.84 8.60 -7.15
C THR A 136 11.52 9.33 -7.47
N PRO A 137 10.94 9.19 -8.67
CA PRO A 137 9.68 9.86 -9.00
C PRO A 137 8.46 9.25 -8.27
N ASN A 138 8.60 8.07 -7.68
CA ASN A 138 7.52 7.38 -6.98
C ASN A 138 6.87 8.23 -5.87
N GLY A 139 7.70 8.92 -5.07
CA GLY A 139 7.24 9.68 -3.91
C GLY A 139 6.56 11.01 -4.28
N LEU A 140 6.67 11.46 -5.53
CA LEU A 140 6.03 12.69 -5.98
C LEU A 140 4.52 12.48 -6.18
N PRO A 141 3.69 13.49 -5.93
CA PRO A 141 2.26 13.39 -6.18
C PRO A 141 1.94 13.32 -7.67
N ASN A 142 0.83 12.69 -7.98
CA ASN A 142 0.25 12.82 -9.30
C ASN A 142 -0.11 14.29 -9.56
N PRO A 143 0.39 14.93 -10.62
CA PRO A 143 0.26 16.38 -10.81
C PRO A 143 -1.19 16.84 -11.06
N SER A 144 -2.08 15.93 -11.46
CA SER A 144 -3.49 16.27 -11.69
C SER A 144 -4.34 16.20 -10.43
N THR A 145 -3.94 15.37 -9.45
CA THR A 145 -4.73 15.12 -8.23
C THR A 145 -4.05 15.61 -6.97
N MET A 146 -2.76 15.93 -7.04
CA MET A 146 -1.92 16.31 -5.89
C MET A 146 -1.93 15.26 -4.78
N ARG A 147 -1.94 13.96 -5.17
CA ARG A 147 -2.00 12.83 -4.24
C ARG A 147 -0.97 11.77 -4.60
N THR A 148 -0.38 11.15 -3.56
CA THR A 148 0.50 9.99 -3.71
C THR A 148 -0.19 8.76 -3.13
N LEU A 149 -0.37 7.73 -3.96
CA LEU A 149 -0.94 6.44 -3.57
C LEU A 149 0.03 5.70 -2.64
N PHE A 150 -0.47 5.14 -1.52
CA PHE A 150 0.39 4.38 -0.61
C PHE A 150 -0.12 2.97 -0.28
N MET A 151 -1.39 2.65 -0.58
CA MET A 151 -1.95 1.33 -0.31
C MET A 151 -3.20 1.08 -1.15
N GLN A 152 -3.43 -0.18 -1.52
CA GLN A 152 -4.70 -0.69 -2.02
C GLN A 152 -5.16 -1.85 -1.12
N VAL A 153 -6.44 -1.87 -0.76
CA VAL A 153 -7.06 -2.93 0.04
C VAL A 153 -8.41 -3.29 -0.53
N THR A 154 -8.64 -4.57 -0.78
CA THR A 154 -9.94 -5.09 -1.23
C THR A 154 -10.58 -5.90 -0.10
N CYS A 155 -11.65 -5.39 0.47
CA CYS A 155 -12.34 -6.04 1.60
C CYS A 155 -13.86 -5.88 1.55
N ALA A 156 -14.56 -6.70 2.33
CA ALA A 156 -15.97 -6.51 2.60
C ALA A 156 -16.15 -5.47 3.70
N GLY A 157 -16.97 -4.46 3.46
CA GLY A 157 -17.15 -3.32 4.37
C GLY A 157 -16.05 -2.28 4.26
N GLU A 158 -15.99 -1.36 5.22
CA GLU A 158 -15.05 -0.24 5.20
C GLU A 158 -13.82 -0.56 6.05
N PRO A 159 -12.61 -0.39 5.52
CA PRO A 159 -11.39 -0.49 6.31
C PRO A 159 -11.24 0.71 7.24
N SER A 160 -10.55 0.51 8.36
CA SER A 160 -10.23 1.56 9.33
C SER A 160 -8.80 1.40 9.84
N GLY A 161 -8.25 2.43 10.47
CA GLY A 161 -6.92 2.34 11.05
C GLY A 161 -6.22 3.69 11.19
N THR A 162 -4.94 3.62 11.50
CA THR A 162 -4.04 4.75 11.65
C THR A 162 -2.77 4.50 10.86
N VAL A 163 -2.31 5.51 10.14
CA VAL A 163 -1.06 5.47 9.40
C VAL A 163 -0.20 6.69 9.73
N ASN A 164 1.12 6.51 9.73
CA ASN A 164 2.07 7.60 9.86
C ASN A 164 2.86 7.71 8.56
N ALA A 165 3.00 8.92 8.07
CA ALA A 165 3.67 9.20 6.80
C ALA A 165 4.85 10.14 7.01
N GLN A 166 5.98 9.85 6.38
CA GLN A 166 7.09 10.79 6.28
C GLN A 166 7.02 11.50 4.93
N VAL A 167 6.76 12.79 4.98
CA VAL A 167 6.74 13.65 3.81
C VAL A 167 7.88 14.65 3.92
N PHE A 168 8.65 14.81 2.85
CA PHE A 168 9.61 15.88 2.68
C PHE A 168 8.95 17.03 1.92
N PRO A 169 8.60 18.15 2.58
CA PRO A 169 8.04 19.30 1.90
C PRO A 169 9.03 19.87 0.88
N LEU A 170 8.55 20.15 -0.33
CA LEU A 170 9.38 20.65 -1.44
C LEU A 170 10.57 19.72 -1.80
N GLY A 171 10.46 18.41 -1.44
CA GLY A 171 11.49 17.42 -1.73
C GLY A 171 12.75 17.48 -0.88
N VAL A 172 12.72 18.21 0.24
CA VAL A 172 13.86 18.43 1.14
C VAL A 172 13.52 18.13 2.59
#